data_702958ebb0c43a6c32162a188880402b
#
_entry.id   702958ebb0c43a6c32162a188880402b
#
_cell.length_a   1.000
_cell.length_b   1.000
_cell.length_c   1.000
_cell.angle_alpha   90.00
_cell.angle_beta   90.00
_cell.angle_gamma   90.00
#
_symmetry.space_group_name_H-M   'P 1'
#
loop_
_entity.id
_entity.type
_entity.pdbx_description
1 polymer ?
#
loop_
_entity_poly.entity_id
_entity_poly.type
_entity_poly.pdbx_seq_one_letter_code
_entity_poly.pdbx_strand_id
1 'polypeptide(L)'
;MLRWKHVALLALTLMAVGCSSNSKKELPPAELTDFKEEVRLEKQWSRSVGDGQGDLYNLLEPAVDGQTIYAASAEGRVMAMQRETGEVLWKKDLDLPISGAVGVGNGMVLLGTLRGDVIALDAGSGEQKWRAKVTSEVLAAPATNGDVVVVQTQDDKLIGFDASTGNQRWIYEGTVPVLTLRGTGAPLISGRLALAGLASGKVVAVDVERGLPVWEQRVAIPQGRSELDRVVDIDGGLLLVDNVLYVASYQGRAAALDVGTGRVLWQREASSYVGVAEGTGSVFISQASGTVESLDSRGSSSLWSNDALARRQLSAPAVLSSNVVVGDLEGYVHLLSQVDGRFVGREKVDGDGVRVRPLVVGSWMYVFGNSGKLVAYTIR
;
A
#
# COMPACT_ATOMS: atom_id res chain seq x y z
N MET A 1 -62.77 2.24 -40.47
CA MET A 1 -61.84 2.98 -39.61
C MET A 1 -61.56 2.28 -38.28
N LEU A 2 -61.63 0.94 -38.19
CA LEU A 2 -61.50 0.24 -36.92
C LEU A 2 -60.29 -0.71 -36.85
N ARG A 3 -59.43 -0.77 -37.86
CA ARG A 3 -58.30 -1.72 -37.92
C ARG A 3 -56.92 -1.10 -37.62
N TRP A 4 -56.80 0.21 -37.55
CA TRP A 4 -55.52 0.88 -37.30
C TRP A 4 -55.22 1.14 -35.80
N LYS A 5 -56.24 1.12 -34.93
CA LYS A 5 -56.05 1.36 -33.48
C LYS A 5 -55.46 0.16 -32.77
N HIS A 6 -55.61 -1.05 -33.32
CA HIS A 6 -55.08 -2.27 -32.67
C HIS A 6 -53.61 -2.54 -33.05
N VAL A 7 -53.14 -2.04 -34.18
CA VAL A 7 -51.72 -2.17 -34.59
C VAL A 7 -50.83 -1.20 -33.81
N ALA A 8 -51.33 -0.04 -33.44
CA ALA A 8 -50.58 0.91 -32.62
C ALA A 8 -50.43 0.48 -31.15
N LEU A 9 -51.39 -0.29 -30.61
CA LEU A 9 -51.32 -0.80 -29.24
C LEU A 9 -50.38 -2.00 -29.12
N LEU A 10 -50.24 -2.81 -30.19
CA LEU A 10 -49.32 -3.95 -30.21
C LEU A 10 -47.84 -3.51 -30.39
N ALA A 11 -47.58 -2.37 -31.03
CA ALA A 11 -46.25 -1.81 -31.19
C ALA A 11 -45.74 -1.14 -29.93
N LEU A 12 -46.58 -0.68 -29.00
CA LEU A 12 -46.19 -0.04 -27.75
C LEU A 12 -45.83 -1.03 -26.67
N THR A 13 -46.32 -2.30 -26.75
CA THR A 13 -46.02 -3.35 -25.76
C THR A 13 -44.72 -4.09 -26.04
N LEU A 14 -44.10 -3.94 -27.24
CA LEU A 14 -42.83 -4.57 -27.58
C LEU A 14 -41.58 -3.73 -27.20
N MET A 15 -41.74 -2.51 -26.72
CA MET A 15 -40.61 -1.66 -26.32
C MET A 15 -40.26 -1.74 -24.80
N ALA A 16 -40.96 -2.56 -24.04
CA ALA A 16 -40.74 -2.71 -22.59
C ALA A 16 -39.84 -3.93 -22.20
N VAL A 17 -39.25 -4.62 -23.18
CA VAL A 17 -38.28 -5.70 -22.92
C VAL A 17 -36.90 -5.26 -23.38
N GLY A 18 -36.36 -4.27 -22.70
CA GLY A 18 -35.02 -3.79 -22.96
C GLY A 18 -34.30 -3.49 -21.67
N CYS A 19 -33.21 -4.19 -21.47
CA CYS A 19 -32.19 -3.97 -20.44
C CYS A 19 -32.51 -4.44 -19.02
N SER A 20 -32.70 -5.74 -18.83
CA SER A 20 -32.18 -6.38 -17.63
C SER A 20 -30.67 -6.54 -17.84
N SER A 21 -29.87 -5.53 -17.52
CA SER A 21 -28.46 -5.71 -17.31
C SER A 21 -28.32 -6.64 -16.09
N ASN A 22 -27.98 -7.88 -16.34
CA ASN A 22 -27.53 -8.83 -15.31
C ASN A 22 -26.15 -8.35 -14.81
N SER A 23 -26.09 -7.17 -14.19
CA SER A 23 -24.95 -6.83 -13.35
C SER A 23 -24.98 -7.85 -12.21
N LYS A 24 -24.02 -8.76 -12.21
CA LYS A 24 -23.79 -9.63 -11.05
C LYS A 24 -23.66 -8.70 -9.86
N LYS A 25 -24.67 -8.69 -9.00
CA LYS A 25 -24.68 -7.89 -7.78
C LYS A 25 -23.46 -8.34 -6.97
N GLU A 26 -22.49 -7.46 -6.76
CA GLU A 26 -21.35 -7.79 -5.91
C GLU A 26 -21.85 -8.25 -4.55
N LEU A 27 -21.27 -9.33 -4.07
CA LEU A 27 -21.60 -9.84 -2.74
C LEU A 27 -21.13 -8.83 -1.69
N PRO A 28 -21.89 -8.61 -0.62
CA PRO A 28 -21.48 -7.71 0.46
C PRO A 28 -20.19 -8.22 1.14
N PRO A 29 -19.48 -7.36 1.89
CA PRO A 29 -18.41 -7.80 2.78
C PRO A 29 -18.87 -8.92 3.71
N ALA A 30 -17.98 -9.85 4.03
CA ALA A 30 -18.28 -10.90 4.98
C ALA A 30 -18.68 -10.32 6.35
N GLU A 31 -19.70 -10.87 6.97
CA GLU A 31 -20.09 -10.50 8.34
C GLU A 31 -18.99 -10.92 9.33
N LEU A 32 -18.74 -10.06 10.31
CA LEU A 32 -17.76 -10.35 11.35
C LEU A 32 -18.32 -11.35 12.34
N THR A 33 -17.61 -12.46 12.51
CA THR A 33 -17.97 -13.51 13.47
C THR A 33 -17.40 -13.21 14.85
N ASP A 34 -18.12 -13.67 15.89
CA ASP A 34 -17.61 -13.64 17.26
C ASP A 34 -16.53 -14.71 17.45
N PHE A 35 -15.57 -14.43 18.31
CA PHE A 35 -14.51 -15.34 18.70
C PHE A 35 -14.07 -15.04 20.15
N LYS A 36 -13.35 -15.98 20.76
CA LYS A 36 -12.77 -15.76 22.07
C LYS A 36 -11.52 -14.89 21.93
N GLU A 37 -11.56 -13.71 22.51
CA GLU A 37 -10.42 -12.79 22.53
C GLU A 37 -9.29 -13.36 23.41
N GLU A 38 -8.08 -13.43 22.87
CA GLU A 38 -6.87 -13.90 23.54
C GLU A 38 -5.83 -12.79 23.70
N VAL A 39 -5.89 -11.78 22.82
CA VAL A 39 -4.97 -10.63 22.77
C VAL A 39 -5.78 -9.34 22.77
N ARG A 40 -5.41 -8.41 23.64
CA ARG A 40 -6.02 -7.08 23.70
C ARG A 40 -5.03 -6.00 23.34
N LEU A 41 -5.50 -5.08 22.53
CA LEU A 41 -4.79 -3.85 22.23
C LEU A 41 -5.09 -2.80 23.31
N GLU A 42 -4.05 -2.28 23.93
CA GLU A 42 -4.14 -1.18 24.88
C GLU A 42 -3.80 0.13 24.18
N LYS A 43 -4.80 1.00 24.06
CA LYS A 43 -4.62 2.32 23.47
C LYS A 43 -3.77 3.21 24.34
N GLN A 44 -2.65 3.69 23.85
CA GLN A 44 -1.72 4.57 24.55
C GLN A 44 -2.06 6.04 24.29
N TRP A 45 -2.24 6.40 23.01
CA TRP A 45 -2.64 7.76 22.63
C TRP A 45 -3.37 7.76 21.29
N SER A 46 -4.00 8.91 20.97
CA SER A 46 -4.64 9.17 19.68
C SER A 46 -4.46 10.63 19.28
N ARG A 47 -4.26 10.87 17.96
CA ARG A 47 -4.15 12.20 17.36
C ARG A 47 -4.93 12.26 16.05
N SER A 48 -5.39 13.47 15.68
CA SER A 48 -5.96 13.74 14.38
C SER A 48 -4.90 14.39 13.48
N VAL A 49 -4.72 13.84 12.28
CA VAL A 49 -3.81 14.34 11.24
C VAL A 49 -4.67 14.76 10.05
N GLY A 50 -5.25 15.93 10.13
CA GLY A 50 -6.11 16.49 9.08
C GLY A 50 -7.30 15.62 8.71
N ASP A 51 -7.64 15.58 7.43
CA ASP A 51 -8.70 14.77 6.81
C ASP A 51 -8.22 13.36 6.40
N GLY A 52 -7.02 12.97 6.81
CA GLY A 52 -6.47 11.63 6.61
C GLY A 52 -6.16 11.31 5.16
N GLN A 53 -6.74 10.22 4.66
CA GLN A 53 -6.46 9.68 3.33
C GLN A 53 -7.15 10.45 2.19
N GLY A 54 -8.11 11.33 2.52
CA GLY A 54 -8.92 12.07 1.55
C GLY A 54 -9.84 11.17 0.70
N ASP A 55 -10.50 11.79 -0.29
CA ASP A 55 -11.53 11.14 -1.12
C ASP A 55 -10.95 10.15 -2.15
N LEU A 56 -9.68 10.29 -2.53
CA LEU A 56 -9.03 9.40 -3.48
C LEU A 56 -8.45 8.18 -2.74
N TYR A 57 -8.19 7.12 -3.52
CA TYR A 57 -7.50 5.95 -2.98
C TYR A 57 -6.01 6.28 -2.83
N ASN A 58 -5.66 6.88 -1.69
CA ASN A 58 -4.29 7.15 -1.28
C ASN A 58 -3.86 6.15 -0.20
N LEU A 59 -2.56 5.86 -0.13
CA LEU A 59 -1.93 5.05 0.90
C LEU A 59 -0.87 5.89 1.62
N LEU A 60 -1.34 6.90 2.39
CA LEU A 60 -0.47 7.77 3.18
C LEU A 60 -0.07 7.03 4.46
N GLU A 61 0.96 6.21 4.37
CA GLU A 61 1.47 5.45 5.52
C GLU A 61 2.28 6.36 6.44
N PRO A 62 2.08 6.32 7.76
CA PRO A 62 2.97 7.01 8.70
C PRO A 62 4.34 6.33 8.71
N ALA A 63 5.37 7.08 9.07
CA ALA A 63 6.74 6.56 9.17
C ALA A 63 7.39 6.95 10.51
N VAL A 64 8.34 6.12 10.97
CA VAL A 64 9.07 6.36 12.22
C VAL A 64 10.56 6.48 11.91
N ASP A 65 11.18 7.53 12.46
CA ASP A 65 12.64 7.69 12.53
C ASP A 65 13.03 7.96 13.99
N GLY A 66 13.77 7.05 14.59
CA GLY A 66 14.14 7.11 16.00
C GLY A 66 12.93 7.16 16.94
N GLN A 67 12.79 8.24 17.66
CA GLN A 67 11.67 8.46 18.61
C GLN A 67 10.51 9.30 18.03
N THR A 68 10.58 9.64 16.74
CA THR A 68 9.59 10.49 16.09
C THR A 68 8.77 9.70 15.09
N ILE A 69 7.44 9.85 15.16
CA ILE A 69 6.51 9.38 14.15
C ILE A 69 6.04 10.57 13.30
N TYR A 70 6.05 10.38 11.99
CA TYR A 70 5.59 11.35 11.00
C TYR A 70 4.36 10.84 10.31
N ALA A 71 3.38 11.70 10.11
CA ALA A 71 2.16 11.39 9.37
C ALA A 71 1.73 12.59 8.54
N ALA A 72 1.06 12.32 7.43
CA ALA A 72 0.53 13.35 6.53
C ALA A 72 -0.92 13.06 6.16
N SER A 73 -1.67 14.11 5.85
CA SER A 73 -3.02 14.02 5.29
C SER A 73 -3.07 14.47 3.84
N ALA A 74 -4.08 14.02 3.12
CA ALA A 74 -4.24 14.32 1.69
C ALA A 74 -4.42 15.82 1.38
N GLU A 75 -4.96 16.60 2.30
CA GLU A 75 -5.12 18.06 2.18
C GLU A 75 -3.79 18.83 2.28
N GLY A 76 -2.71 18.19 2.80
CA GLY A 76 -1.40 18.84 2.89
C GLY A 76 -0.86 19.02 4.30
N ARG A 77 -1.55 18.55 5.34
CA ARG A 77 -1.03 18.61 6.70
C ARG A 77 0.03 17.54 6.93
N VAL A 78 1.15 17.95 7.52
CA VAL A 78 2.24 17.05 7.94
C VAL A 78 2.52 17.29 9.42
N MET A 79 2.67 16.22 10.18
CA MET A 79 2.91 16.29 11.63
C MET A 79 4.07 15.37 12.01
N ALA A 80 4.94 15.87 12.88
CA ALA A 80 5.89 15.07 13.63
C ALA A 80 5.45 15.01 15.10
N MET A 81 5.49 13.81 15.64
CA MET A 81 5.06 13.55 17.02
C MET A 81 6.05 12.62 17.70
N GLN A 82 6.19 12.76 19.00
CA GLN A 82 6.92 11.78 19.80
C GLN A 82 6.13 10.46 19.80
N ARG A 83 6.74 9.38 19.35
CA ARG A 83 6.02 8.13 19.03
C ARG A 83 5.37 7.45 20.24
N GLU A 84 5.93 7.60 21.44
CA GLU A 84 5.42 6.93 22.66
C GLU A 84 4.31 7.73 23.36
N THR A 85 4.31 9.06 23.24
CA THR A 85 3.35 9.94 23.92
C THR A 85 2.33 10.60 23.00
N GLY A 86 2.62 10.63 21.70
CA GLY A 86 1.84 11.39 20.73
C GLY A 86 1.97 12.91 20.91
N GLU A 87 2.96 13.41 21.67
CA GLU A 87 3.23 14.83 21.79
C GLU A 87 3.63 15.40 20.42
N VAL A 88 2.99 16.48 20.00
CA VAL A 88 3.27 17.13 18.71
C VAL A 88 4.54 17.94 18.82
N LEU A 89 5.56 17.57 18.06
CA LEU A 89 6.83 18.27 17.98
C LEU A 89 6.74 19.46 17.03
N TRP A 90 6.15 19.21 15.86
CA TRP A 90 5.81 20.26 14.89
C TRP A 90 4.64 19.84 14.00
N LYS A 91 3.98 20.83 13.41
CA LYS A 91 2.90 20.67 12.43
C LYS A 91 3.07 21.71 11.33
N LYS A 92 2.88 21.26 10.07
CA LYS A 92 2.98 22.10 8.87
C LYS A 92 1.76 21.85 7.98
N ASP A 93 1.15 22.91 7.48
CA ASP A 93 0.13 22.86 6.44
C ASP A 93 0.76 23.37 5.14
N LEU A 94 0.83 22.52 4.12
CA LEU A 94 1.56 22.81 2.86
C LEU A 94 0.65 23.34 1.77
N ASP A 95 -0.67 23.28 1.95
CA ASP A 95 -1.70 23.66 0.96
C ASP A 95 -1.49 22.93 -0.40
N LEU A 96 -1.07 21.68 -0.35
CA LEU A 96 -0.78 20.84 -1.52
C LEU A 96 -1.43 19.46 -1.35
N PRO A 97 -2.00 18.87 -2.44
CA PRO A 97 -2.64 17.57 -2.40
C PRO A 97 -1.59 16.44 -2.28
N ILE A 98 -1.24 16.06 -1.05
CA ILE A 98 -0.30 14.98 -0.78
C ILE A 98 -0.93 13.65 -1.20
N SER A 99 -0.16 12.81 -1.89
CA SER A 99 -0.59 11.49 -2.36
C SER A 99 0.46 10.40 -2.17
N GLY A 100 1.73 10.75 -1.96
CA GLY A 100 2.83 9.84 -1.65
C GLY A 100 3.52 10.27 -0.37
N ALA A 101 3.27 9.57 0.73
CA ALA A 101 3.82 9.91 2.05
C ALA A 101 3.81 8.68 3.00
N VAL A 102 4.61 8.66 4.03
CA VAL A 102 5.68 9.58 4.42
C VAL A 102 7.00 8.85 4.24
N GLY A 103 7.91 9.40 3.42
CA GLY A 103 9.29 8.92 3.40
C GLY A 103 10.08 9.62 4.50
N VAL A 104 10.91 8.88 5.23
CA VAL A 104 11.80 9.46 6.25
C VAL A 104 13.20 8.87 6.17
N GLY A 105 14.18 9.66 6.48
CA GLY A 105 15.56 9.21 6.59
C GLY A 105 16.57 10.38 6.50
N ASN A 106 17.69 10.23 7.17
CA ASN A 106 18.81 11.17 7.13
C ASN A 106 18.39 12.63 7.42
N GLY A 107 17.51 12.82 8.40
CA GLY A 107 17.03 14.14 8.81
C GLY A 107 16.05 14.80 7.81
N MET A 108 15.42 14.02 6.95
CA MET A 108 14.42 14.49 5.97
C MET A 108 13.10 13.79 6.14
N VAL A 109 12.01 14.53 5.89
CA VAL A 109 10.66 14.02 5.62
C VAL A 109 10.36 14.28 4.15
N LEU A 110 9.98 13.24 3.43
CA LEU A 110 9.80 13.23 1.98
C LEU A 110 8.35 12.99 1.62
N LEU A 111 7.83 13.78 0.70
CA LEU A 111 6.44 13.76 0.29
C LEU A 111 6.32 13.83 -1.24
N GLY A 112 5.31 13.19 -1.76
CA GLY A 112 4.87 13.30 -3.14
C GLY A 112 3.47 13.88 -3.25
N THR A 113 3.13 14.49 -4.38
CA THR A 113 1.82 15.07 -4.61
C THR A 113 1.16 14.55 -5.89
N LEU A 114 -0.18 14.70 -5.96
CA LEU A 114 -0.98 14.44 -7.17
C LEU A 114 -0.57 15.33 -8.35
N ARG A 115 0.09 16.44 -8.09
CA ARG A 115 0.57 17.37 -9.11
C ARG A 115 2.00 17.09 -9.56
N GLY A 116 2.63 16.01 -9.06
CA GLY A 116 4.01 15.68 -9.38
C GLY A 116 5.04 16.57 -8.68
N ASP A 117 4.74 17.07 -7.50
CA ASP A 117 5.74 17.71 -6.66
C ASP A 117 6.39 16.67 -5.75
N VAL A 118 7.68 16.74 -5.61
CA VAL A 118 8.49 16.03 -4.63
C VAL A 118 9.01 17.07 -3.64
N ILE A 119 8.74 16.87 -2.36
CA ILE A 119 9.04 17.84 -1.32
C ILE A 119 9.90 17.17 -0.26
N ALA A 120 10.99 17.82 0.11
CA ALA A 120 11.79 17.47 1.27
C ALA A 120 11.63 18.53 2.35
N LEU A 121 11.25 18.09 3.53
CA LEU A 121 11.22 18.91 4.73
C LEU A 121 12.36 18.50 5.67
N ASP A 122 12.83 19.41 6.48
CA ASP A 122 13.71 19.09 7.60
C ASP A 122 12.93 18.32 8.67
N ALA A 123 13.44 17.16 9.08
CA ALA A 123 12.73 16.27 10.00
C ALA A 123 12.56 16.86 11.40
N GLY A 124 13.48 17.72 11.85
CA GLY A 124 13.43 18.35 13.17
C GLY A 124 12.50 19.55 13.26
N SER A 125 12.36 20.33 12.18
CA SER A 125 11.61 21.58 12.18
C SER A 125 10.37 21.62 11.28
N GLY A 126 10.27 20.71 10.30
CA GLY A 126 9.25 20.74 9.26
C GLY A 126 9.46 21.84 8.20
N GLU A 127 10.60 22.54 8.23
CA GLU A 127 10.90 23.57 7.22
C GLU A 127 11.27 22.93 5.88
N GLN A 128 10.78 23.53 4.78
CA GLN A 128 11.06 23.02 3.44
C GLN A 128 12.53 23.20 3.08
N LYS A 129 13.23 22.10 2.80
CA LYS A 129 14.61 22.10 2.32
C LYS A 129 14.67 22.39 0.82
N TRP A 130 13.87 21.64 0.06
CA TRP A 130 13.73 21.80 -1.38
C TRP A 130 12.39 21.25 -1.89
N ARG A 131 12.05 21.62 -3.12
CA ARG A 131 10.92 21.10 -3.88
C ARG A 131 11.36 20.89 -5.33
N ALA A 132 11.04 19.70 -5.87
CA ALA A 132 11.31 19.35 -7.25
C ALA A 132 9.99 19.02 -7.98
N LYS A 133 10.03 18.95 -9.32
CA LYS A 133 8.87 18.64 -10.15
C LYS A 133 9.15 17.41 -10.99
N VAL A 134 8.17 16.50 -11.06
CA VAL A 134 8.15 15.34 -11.95
C VAL A 134 6.97 15.41 -12.92
N THR A 135 6.96 14.52 -13.90
CA THR A 135 5.99 14.57 -15.01
C THR A 135 4.65 13.94 -14.70
N SER A 136 4.56 13.13 -13.65
CA SER A 136 3.35 12.41 -13.27
C SER A 136 3.10 12.46 -11.75
N GLU A 137 1.98 11.91 -11.31
CA GLU A 137 1.63 11.78 -9.89
C GLU A 137 2.68 10.97 -9.12
N VAL A 138 2.93 11.34 -7.87
CA VAL A 138 3.74 10.56 -6.93
C VAL A 138 2.81 9.97 -5.89
N LEU A 139 2.50 8.68 -6.00
CA LEU A 139 1.48 8.00 -5.19
C LEU A 139 2.06 7.16 -4.05
N ALA A 140 3.38 6.98 -4.03
CA ALA A 140 4.07 6.26 -2.97
C ALA A 140 5.10 7.15 -2.26
N ALA A 141 5.42 6.80 -1.04
CA ALA A 141 6.44 7.50 -0.26
C ALA A 141 7.81 7.45 -0.96
N PRO A 142 8.51 8.60 -1.16
CA PRO A 142 9.89 8.58 -1.62
C PRO A 142 10.82 7.90 -0.62
N ALA A 143 11.91 7.28 -1.11
CA ALA A 143 12.94 6.68 -0.28
C ALA A 143 14.26 7.44 -0.37
N THR A 144 15.09 7.36 0.66
CA THR A 144 16.43 8.00 0.64
C THR A 144 17.49 7.16 1.36
N ASN A 145 18.72 7.24 0.87
CA ASN A 145 19.92 6.75 1.57
C ASN A 145 20.78 7.89 2.17
N GLY A 146 20.29 9.15 2.05
CA GLY A 146 20.99 10.35 2.49
C GLY A 146 21.73 11.11 1.38
N ASP A 147 22.12 10.43 0.30
CA ASP A 147 22.79 11.03 -0.86
C ASP A 147 21.82 11.20 -2.04
N VAL A 148 20.91 10.23 -2.20
CA VAL A 148 19.90 10.20 -3.26
C VAL A 148 18.52 10.04 -2.64
N VAL A 149 17.55 10.79 -3.17
CA VAL A 149 16.13 10.56 -2.97
C VAL A 149 15.57 9.88 -4.21
N VAL A 150 14.96 8.71 -4.05
CA VAL A 150 14.36 7.94 -5.13
C VAL A 150 12.85 8.06 -5.06
N VAL A 151 12.24 8.40 -6.18
CA VAL A 151 10.79 8.58 -6.34
C VAL A 151 10.29 7.67 -7.45
N GLN A 152 9.16 7.02 -7.24
CA GLN A 152 8.41 6.34 -8.29
C GLN A 152 7.18 7.17 -8.67
N THR A 153 6.94 7.33 -9.98
CA THR A 153 5.79 8.06 -10.51
C THR A 153 4.77 7.11 -11.13
N GLN A 154 3.51 7.55 -11.26
CA GLN A 154 2.42 6.75 -11.82
C GLN A 154 2.66 6.33 -13.29
N ASP A 155 3.50 7.03 -14.02
CA ASP A 155 3.94 6.67 -15.37
C ASP A 155 5.18 5.74 -15.40
N ASP A 156 5.33 4.93 -14.33
CA ASP A 156 6.35 3.85 -14.20
C ASP A 156 7.80 4.33 -14.32
N LYS A 157 8.09 5.56 -13.92
CA LYS A 157 9.46 6.08 -13.87
C LYS A 157 10.02 6.01 -12.46
N LEU A 158 11.30 5.68 -12.35
CA LEU A 158 12.10 5.90 -11.16
C LEU A 158 13.01 7.10 -11.39
N ILE A 159 12.99 8.04 -10.48
CA ILE A 159 13.73 9.29 -10.60
C ILE A 159 14.59 9.47 -9.35
N GLY A 160 15.89 9.63 -9.54
CA GLY A 160 16.83 9.94 -8.47
C GLY A 160 17.12 11.44 -8.41
N PHE A 161 17.00 11.99 -7.22
CA PHE A 161 17.34 13.38 -6.92
C PHE A 161 18.52 13.45 -5.96
N ASP A 162 19.32 14.49 -6.11
CA ASP A 162 20.30 14.86 -5.10
C ASP A 162 19.58 15.22 -3.79
N ALA A 163 19.88 14.49 -2.72
CA ALA A 163 19.15 14.65 -1.45
C ALA A 163 19.35 16.02 -0.80
N SER A 164 20.46 16.70 -1.07
CA SER A 164 20.76 18.01 -0.50
C SER A 164 20.12 19.18 -1.26
N THR A 165 20.00 19.06 -2.59
CA THR A 165 19.58 20.16 -3.47
C THR A 165 18.23 19.95 -4.16
N GLY A 166 17.74 18.70 -4.24
CA GLY A 166 16.55 18.35 -5.02
C GLY A 166 16.77 18.36 -6.54
N ASN A 167 18.01 18.49 -7.02
CA ASN A 167 18.31 18.40 -8.44
C ASN A 167 18.20 16.97 -8.94
N GLN A 168 17.54 16.75 -10.08
CA GLN A 168 17.46 15.44 -10.70
C GLN A 168 18.86 14.95 -11.10
N ARG A 169 19.25 13.75 -10.67
CA ARG A 169 20.50 13.08 -11.04
C ARG A 169 20.30 12.13 -12.21
N TRP A 170 19.23 11.34 -12.17
CA TRP A 170 18.95 10.33 -13.17
C TRP A 170 17.45 10.03 -13.28
N ILE A 171 17.09 9.36 -14.36
CA ILE A 171 15.75 8.79 -14.59
C ILE A 171 15.91 7.42 -15.22
N TYR A 172 15.12 6.47 -14.73
CA TYR A 172 14.87 5.17 -15.33
C TYR A 172 13.42 5.14 -15.79
N GLU A 173 13.17 4.72 -17.02
CA GLU A 173 11.83 4.63 -17.60
C GLU A 173 11.41 3.17 -17.76
N GLY A 174 10.36 2.77 -17.07
CA GLY A 174 9.68 1.48 -17.24
C GLY A 174 8.78 1.46 -18.47
N THR A 175 8.22 0.28 -18.77
CA THR A 175 7.22 0.13 -19.84
C THR A 175 5.83 0.14 -19.23
N VAL A 176 5.08 1.19 -19.46
CA VAL A 176 3.71 1.36 -18.95
C VAL A 176 2.74 0.50 -19.77
N PRO A 177 1.94 -0.40 -19.17
CA PRO A 177 0.84 -1.09 -19.84
C PRO A 177 -0.26 -0.13 -20.28
N VAL A 178 -1.15 -0.60 -21.17
CA VAL A 178 -2.30 0.20 -21.65
C VAL A 178 -3.28 0.51 -20.52
N LEU A 179 -3.43 -0.40 -19.57
CA LEU A 179 -4.26 -0.24 -18.38
C LEU A 179 -3.46 -0.67 -17.14
N THR A 180 -3.49 0.16 -16.12
CA THR A 180 -2.86 -0.08 -14.81
C THR A 180 -3.85 0.20 -13.70
N LEU A 181 -3.61 -0.32 -12.51
CA LEU A 181 -4.27 0.18 -11.30
C LEU A 181 -3.77 1.60 -11.01
N ARG A 182 -4.56 2.34 -10.24
CA ARG A 182 -4.08 3.61 -9.70
C ARG A 182 -3.34 3.34 -8.40
N GLY A 183 -2.03 3.25 -8.47
CA GLY A 183 -1.15 2.98 -7.34
C GLY A 183 0.29 2.81 -7.80
N THR A 184 1.21 2.94 -6.88
CA THR A 184 2.62 2.57 -7.05
C THR A 184 3.14 2.07 -5.72
N GLY A 185 4.02 1.06 -5.74
CA GLY A 185 4.77 0.65 -4.57
C GLY A 185 5.81 1.70 -4.18
N ALA A 186 6.05 1.87 -2.88
CA ALA A 186 7.18 2.70 -2.46
C ALA A 186 8.50 2.06 -2.91
N PRO A 187 9.42 2.81 -3.53
CA PRO A 187 10.74 2.30 -3.84
C PRO A 187 11.49 1.97 -2.55
N LEU A 188 12.35 0.95 -2.62
CA LEU A 188 13.16 0.51 -1.49
C LEU A 188 14.63 0.66 -1.85
N ILE A 189 15.44 1.20 -0.93
CA ILE A 189 16.88 1.31 -1.12
C ILE A 189 17.58 0.27 -0.24
N SER A 190 18.44 -0.54 -0.85
CA SER A 190 19.28 -1.52 -0.16
C SER A 190 20.71 -1.45 -0.69
N GLY A 191 21.63 -0.95 0.13
CA GLY A 191 23.01 -0.71 -0.28
C GLY A 191 23.08 0.18 -1.52
N ARG A 192 23.58 -0.36 -2.64
CA ARG A 192 23.70 0.37 -3.92
C ARG A 192 22.51 0.20 -4.85
N LEU A 193 21.48 -0.50 -4.44
CA LEU A 193 20.30 -0.80 -5.25
C LEU A 193 19.12 0.05 -4.82
N ALA A 194 18.44 0.66 -5.79
CA ALA A 194 17.06 1.13 -5.66
C ALA A 194 16.16 0.12 -6.35
N LEU A 195 15.18 -0.39 -5.63
CA LEU A 195 14.27 -1.46 -6.02
C LEU A 195 12.87 -0.92 -6.18
N ALA A 196 12.16 -1.33 -7.24
CA ALA A 196 10.76 -0.97 -7.43
C ALA A 196 9.96 -2.07 -8.12
N GLY A 197 8.68 -2.17 -7.75
CA GLY A 197 7.68 -2.92 -8.49
C GLY A 197 7.07 -2.03 -9.59
N LEU A 198 6.86 -2.60 -10.77
CA LEU A 198 6.33 -1.88 -11.93
C LEU A 198 4.95 -2.40 -12.31
N ALA A 199 4.14 -1.55 -12.94
CA ALA A 199 2.81 -1.90 -13.46
C ALA A 199 2.86 -3.01 -14.54
N SER A 200 4.02 -3.22 -15.14
CA SER A 200 4.24 -4.32 -16.10
C SER A 200 4.39 -5.72 -15.47
N GLY A 201 4.28 -5.85 -14.14
CA GLY A 201 4.51 -7.08 -13.39
C GLY A 201 5.99 -7.46 -13.26
N LYS A 202 6.88 -6.50 -13.45
CA LYS A 202 8.32 -6.66 -13.22
C LYS A 202 8.74 -6.01 -11.91
N VAL A 203 9.82 -6.52 -11.33
CA VAL A 203 10.64 -5.83 -10.35
C VAL A 203 11.93 -5.39 -11.01
N VAL A 204 12.34 -4.17 -10.77
CA VAL A 204 13.60 -3.62 -11.26
C VAL A 204 14.51 -3.26 -10.08
N ALA A 205 15.81 -3.51 -10.26
CA ALA A 205 16.86 -2.94 -9.43
C ALA A 205 17.74 -2.04 -10.29
N VAL A 206 17.91 -0.80 -9.87
CA VAL A 206 18.81 0.15 -10.51
C VAL A 206 19.94 0.53 -9.55
N ASP A 207 21.10 0.88 -10.09
CA ASP A 207 22.17 1.49 -9.29
C ASP A 207 21.66 2.84 -8.77
N VAL A 208 21.62 3.01 -7.44
CA VAL A 208 21.02 4.17 -6.79
C VAL A 208 21.71 5.50 -7.14
N GLU A 209 23.00 5.46 -7.46
CA GLU A 209 23.77 6.66 -7.81
C GLU A 209 23.56 7.09 -9.27
N ARG A 210 23.37 6.11 -10.18
CA ARG A 210 23.42 6.32 -11.64
C ARG A 210 22.08 6.08 -12.34
N GLY A 211 21.14 5.39 -11.70
CA GLY A 211 19.87 4.99 -12.33
C GLY A 211 20.00 3.91 -13.41
N LEU A 212 21.17 3.29 -13.53
CA LEU A 212 21.39 2.23 -14.51
C LEU A 212 20.80 0.90 -14.02
N PRO A 213 20.04 0.16 -14.86
CA PRO A 213 19.47 -1.11 -14.45
C PRO A 213 20.59 -2.12 -14.16
N VAL A 214 20.50 -2.77 -12.99
CA VAL A 214 21.37 -3.86 -12.57
C VAL A 214 20.74 -5.19 -12.93
N TRP A 215 19.44 -5.34 -12.63
CA TRP A 215 18.63 -6.48 -13.06
C TRP A 215 17.16 -6.08 -13.16
N GLU A 216 16.43 -6.81 -14.00
CA GLU A 216 14.98 -6.80 -14.09
C GLU A 216 14.47 -8.24 -13.99
N GLN A 217 13.48 -8.47 -13.15
CA GLN A 217 12.85 -9.77 -13.01
C GLN A 217 11.34 -9.67 -13.22
N ARG A 218 10.81 -10.47 -14.14
CA ARG A 218 9.37 -10.60 -14.33
C ARG A 218 8.79 -11.54 -13.30
N VAL A 219 7.88 -11.01 -12.46
CA VAL A 219 7.16 -11.77 -11.43
C VAL A 219 5.81 -12.22 -11.95
N ALA A 220 5.07 -11.34 -12.60
CA ALA A 220 3.76 -11.65 -13.15
C ALA A 220 3.74 -11.47 -14.68
N ILE A 221 2.95 -12.32 -15.35
CA ILE A 221 2.78 -12.29 -16.79
C ILE A 221 1.34 -11.90 -17.09
N PRO A 222 1.07 -10.80 -17.82
CA PRO A 222 -0.26 -10.41 -18.25
C PRO A 222 -0.95 -11.57 -19.00
N GLN A 223 -2.12 -11.99 -18.52
CA GLN A 223 -2.89 -13.07 -19.12
C GLN A 223 -4.36 -12.65 -19.26
N GLY A 224 -5.06 -13.19 -20.25
CA GLY A 224 -6.47 -12.92 -20.46
C GLY A 224 -6.77 -12.26 -21.80
N ARG A 225 -8.08 -12.05 -22.06
CA ARG A 225 -8.58 -11.56 -23.35
C ARG A 225 -8.86 -10.06 -23.35
N SER A 226 -9.20 -9.49 -22.20
CA SER A 226 -9.41 -8.06 -22.04
C SER A 226 -8.19 -7.39 -21.42
N GLU A 227 -8.04 -6.07 -21.58
CA GLU A 227 -6.98 -5.31 -20.92
C GLU A 227 -7.13 -5.38 -19.39
N LEU A 228 -8.37 -5.45 -18.88
CA LEU A 228 -8.62 -5.59 -17.44
C LEU A 228 -8.12 -6.92 -16.88
N ASP A 229 -8.25 -8.03 -17.63
CA ASP A 229 -7.72 -9.34 -17.22
C ASP A 229 -6.18 -9.36 -17.20
N ARG A 230 -5.54 -8.44 -17.94
CA ARG A 230 -4.09 -8.37 -18.14
C ARG A 230 -3.36 -7.45 -17.16
N VAL A 231 -4.10 -6.80 -16.25
CA VAL A 231 -3.53 -5.98 -15.19
C VAL A 231 -2.79 -6.86 -14.19
N VAL A 232 -1.49 -6.61 -14.00
CA VAL A 232 -0.59 -7.42 -13.13
C VAL A 232 0.33 -6.53 -12.29
N ASP A 233 -0.14 -5.35 -11.96
CA ASP A 233 0.61 -4.31 -11.28
C ASP A 233 1.23 -4.80 -9.95
N ILE A 234 2.43 -4.34 -9.67
CA ILE A 234 3.11 -4.54 -8.39
C ILE A 234 3.04 -3.19 -7.63
N ASP A 235 1.85 -2.91 -7.07
CA ASP A 235 1.58 -1.67 -6.35
C ASP A 235 1.80 -1.81 -4.84
N GLY A 236 1.77 -3.03 -4.32
CA GLY A 236 2.11 -3.31 -2.94
C GLY A 236 3.57 -3.03 -2.64
N GLY A 237 3.85 -2.52 -1.44
CA GLY A 237 5.21 -2.28 -1.00
C GLY A 237 6.07 -3.56 -1.06
N LEU A 238 7.30 -3.41 -1.56
CA LEU A 238 8.32 -4.46 -1.51
C LEU A 238 8.75 -4.69 -0.06
N LEU A 239 9.02 -5.95 0.29
CA LEU A 239 9.54 -6.31 1.61
C LEU A 239 10.90 -6.98 1.46
N LEU A 240 11.92 -6.38 2.04
CA LEU A 240 13.26 -6.95 2.11
C LEU A 240 13.53 -7.47 3.52
N VAL A 241 13.84 -8.77 3.61
CA VAL A 241 14.29 -9.40 4.85
C VAL A 241 15.62 -10.09 4.54
N ASP A 242 16.67 -9.68 5.22
CA ASP A 242 18.05 -10.10 4.95
C ASP A 242 18.42 -9.87 3.47
N ASN A 243 18.55 -10.95 2.70
CA ASN A 243 18.88 -10.89 1.27
C ASN A 243 17.72 -11.36 0.37
N VAL A 244 16.51 -11.49 0.92
CA VAL A 244 15.33 -11.98 0.20
C VAL A 244 14.32 -10.84 0.04
N LEU A 245 13.99 -10.55 -1.21
CA LEU A 245 12.98 -9.57 -1.59
C LEU A 245 11.66 -10.28 -1.85
N TYR A 246 10.67 -10.03 -1.00
CA TYR A 246 9.30 -10.54 -1.16
C TYR A 246 8.44 -9.52 -1.88
N VAL A 247 7.62 -10.01 -2.81
CA VAL A 247 6.77 -9.19 -3.67
C VAL A 247 5.47 -9.92 -3.97
N ALA A 248 4.39 -9.18 -4.10
CA ALA A 248 3.12 -9.68 -4.61
C ALA A 248 2.59 -8.74 -5.71
N SER A 249 1.89 -9.30 -6.70
CA SER A 249 1.24 -8.56 -7.78
C SER A 249 -0.27 -8.78 -7.77
N TYR A 250 -0.99 -7.83 -8.34
CA TYR A 250 -2.41 -8.00 -8.62
C TYR A 250 -2.59 -9.00 -9.76
N GLN A 251 -3.61 -9.88 -9.69
CA GLN A 251 -3.92 -10.94 -10.67
C GLN A 251 -2.70 -11.75 -11.15
N GLY A 252 -1.70 -11.92 -10.30
CA GLY A 252 -0.46 -12.53 -10.70
C GLY A 252 0.12 -13.49 -9.66
N ARG A 253 1.24 -13.13 -9.07
CA ARG A 253 2.02 -14.00 -8.21
C ARG A 253 2.57 -13.29 -6.98
N ALA A 254 2.77 -14.07 -5.91
CA ALA A 254 3.75 -13.76 -4.89
C ALA A 254 5.07 -14.44 -5.25
N ALA A 255 6.19 -13.79 -4.97
CA ALA A 255 7.52 -14.32 -5.23
C ALA A 255 8.52 -13.88 -4.16
N ALA A 256 9.55 -14.70 -3.95
CA ALA A 256 10.77 -14.32 -3.26
C ALA A 256 11.92 -14.28 -4.26
N LEU A 257 12.68 -13.20 -4.23
CA LEU A 257 13.81 -12.95 -5.12
C LEU A 257 15.08 -12.77 -4.29
N ASP A 258 16.21 -13.23 -4.82
CA ASP A 258 17.51 -12.81 -4.31
C ASP A 258 17.74 -11.34 -4.68
N VAL A 259 17.93 -10.47 -3.67
CA VAL A 259 17.98 -9.01 -3.88
C VAL A 259 19.18 -8.58 -4.73
N GLY A 260 20.31 -9.29 -4.66
CA GLY A 260 21.51 -8.94 -5.39
C GLY A 260 21.45 -9.27 -6.88
N THR A 261 20.71 -10.31 -7.26
CA THR A 261 20.70 -10.85 -8.63
C THR A 261 19.34 -10.84 -9.32
N GLY A 262 18.27 -10.62 -8.57
CA GLY A 262 16.89 -10.73 -9.08
C GLY A 262 16.45 -12.19 -9.33
N ARG A 263 17.27 -13.19 -9.01
CA ARG A 263 16.92 -14.60 -9.22
C ARG A 263 15.72 -15.00 -8.37
N VAL A 264 14.72 -15.61 -9.01
CA VAL A 264 13.55 -16.17 -8.32
C VAL A 264 13.98 -17.35 -7.44
N LEU A 265 13.73 -17.25 -6.14
CA LEU A 265 13.93 -18.31 -5.16
C LEU A 265 12.70 -19.22 -5.11
N TRP A 266 11.53 -18.63 -5.10
CA TRP A 266 10.26 -19.29 -5.27
C TRP A 266 9.20 -18.31 -5.80
N GLN A 267 8.13 -18.85 -6.37
CA GLN A 267 6.96 -18.09 -6.81
C GLN A 267 5.69 -18.94 -6.69
N ARG A 268 4.56 -18.27 -6.49
CA ARG A 268 3.24 -18.89 -6.30
C ARG A 268 2.15 -17.98 -6.85
N GLU A 269 1.07 -18.55 -7.37
CA GLU A 269 -0.13 -17.79 -7.73
C GLU A 269 -0.73 -17.13 -6.48
N ALA A 270 -0.93 -15.84 -6.55
CA ALA A 270 -1.55 -14.99 -5.53
C ALA A 270 -2.00 -13.69 -6.18
N SER A 271 -2.97 -13.02 -5.59
CA SER A 271 -3.42 -11.70 -6.06
C SER A 271 -3.45 -10.74 -4.89
N SER A 272 -2.54 -9.78 -4.85
CA SER A 272 -2.50 -8.73 -3.83
C SER A 272 -2.03 -7.42 -4.43
N TYR A 273 -2.68 -6.34 -4.06
CA TYR A 273 -2.31 -4.97 -4.43
C TYR A 273 -1.78 -4.17 -3.23
N VAL A 274 -1.65 -4.79 -2.06
CA VAL A 274 -1.29 -4.08 -0.80
C VAL A 274 0.05 -4.49 -0.18
N GLY A 275 0.74 -5.45 -0.76
CA GLY A 275 2.03 -5.91 -0.26
C GLY A 275 1.94 -7.06 0.75
N VAL A 276 3.08 -7.39 1.35
CA VAL A 276 3.28 -8.58 2.18
C VAL A 276 3.95 -8.22 3.50
N ALA A 277 3.90 -9.14 4.48
CA ALA A 277 4.69 -9.07 5.72
C ALA A 277 5.43 -10.40 5.95
N GLU A 278 6.48 -10.39 6.76
CA GLU A 278 7.22 -11.58 7.16
C GLU A 278 7.28 -11.66 8.69
N GLY A 279 7.24 -12.87 9.21
CA GLY A 279 7.42 -13.16 10.63
C GLY A 279 7.49 -14.66 10.91
N THR A 280 8.41 -15.04 11.76
CA THR A 280 8.58 -16.43 12.24
C THR A 280 8.74 -17.46 11.11
N GLY A 281 9.46 -17.08 10.03
CA GLY A 281 9.69 -17.94 8.86
C GLY A 281 8.49 -18.10 7.93
N SER A 282 7.52 -17.20 8.04
CA SER A 282 6.30 -17.16 7.22
C SER A 282 6.18 -15.82 6.49
N VAL A 283 5.62 -15.86 5.29
CA VAL A 283 5.20 -14.65 4.56
C VAL A 283 3.68 -14.57 4.58
N PHE A 284 3.16 -13.44 5.02
CA PHE A 284 1.72 -13.18 5.13
C PHE A 284 1.27 -12.28 3.98
N ILE A 285 0.13 -12.63 3.38
CA ILE A 285 -0.45 -11.93 2.22
C ILE A 285 -1.91 -11.63 2.51
N SER A 286 -2.33 -10.38 2.35
CA SER A 286 -3.73 -10.00 2.22
C SER A 286 -4.11 -10.08 0.76
N GLN A 287 -4.87 -11.10 0.37
CA GLN A 287 -5.30 -11.27 -1.02
C GLN A 287 -6.43 -10.29 -1.38
N ALA A 288 -6.54 -9.93 -2.64
CA ALA A 288 -7.59 -9.04 -3.17
C ALA A 288 -9.02 -9.56 -2.88
N SER A 289 -9.18 -10.87 -2.67
CA SER A 289 -10.44 -11.51 -2.23
C SER A 289 -10.83 -11.14 -0.79
N GLY A 290 -9.88 -10.66 0.03
CA GLY A 290 -10.02 -10.50 1.48
C GLY A 290 -9.59 -11.74 2.28
N THR A 291 -8.92 -12.68 1.65
CA THR A 291 -8.28 -13.83 2.33
C THR A 291 -6.93 -13.41 2.90
N VAL A 292 -6.65 -13.78 4.14
CA VAL A 292 -5.30 -13.69 4.71
C VAL A 292 -4.65 -15.05 4.62
N GLU A 293 -3.48 -15.13 4.01
CA GLU A 293 -2.75 -16.39 3.80
C GLU A 293 -1.35 -16.31 4.37
N SER A 294 -0.89 -17.41 4.98
CA SER A 294 0.49 -17.62 5.42
C SER A 294 1.18 -18.63 4.52
N LEU A 295 2.35 -18.27 4.04
CA LEU A 295 3.22 -19.11 3.22
C LEU A 295 4.53 -19.38 3.95
N ASP A 296 5.10 -20.57 3.77
CA ASP A 296 6.49 -20.83 4.16
C ASP A 296 7.44 -19.89 3.41
N SER A 297 8.27 -19.13 4.13
CA SER A 297 9.15 -18.12 3.55
C SER A 297 10.23 -18.72 2.64
N ARG A 298 10.56 -20.02 2.76
CA ARG A 298 11.60 -20.73 2.01
C ARG A 298 11.07 -21.53 0.83
N GLY A 299 9.78 -21.90 0.84
CA GLY A 299 9.25 -22.85 -0.14
C GLY A 299 7.88 -22.50 -0.72
N SER A 300 7.27 -21.40 -0.34
CA SER A 300 5.94 -20.94 -0.80
C SER A 300 4.76 -21.88 -0.52
N SER A 301 4.94 -22.95 0.25
CA SER A 301 3.79 -23.79 0.64
C SER A 301 2.84 -23.03 1.55
N SER A 302 1.53 -23.20 1.34
CA SER A 302 0.53 -22.61 2.23
C SER A 302 0.57 -23.31 3.58
N LEU A 303 0.74 -22.55 4.64
CA LEU A 303 0.71 -23.03 6.02
C LEU A 303 -0.72 -22.96 6.57
N TRP A 304 -1.40 -21.85 6.32
CA TRP A 304 -2.81 -21.66 6.62
C TRP A 304 -3.41 -20.55 5.74
N SER A 305 -4.74 -20.55 5.66
CA SER A 305 -5.54 -19.56 4.94
C SER A 305 -6.80 -19.26 5.74
N ASN A 306 -7.15 -17.97 5.87
CA ASN A 306 -8.37 -17.51 6.54
C ASN A 306 -9.14 -16.59 5.60
N ASP A 307 -10.35 -16.97 5.19
CA ASP A 307 -11.24 -16.25 4.28
C ASP A 307 -12.43 -15.56 4.98
N ALA A 308 -12.45 -15.58 6.31
CA ALA A 308 -13.53 -14.97 7.09
C ALA A 308 -13.64 -13.44 6.93
N LEU A 309 -12.61 -12.80 6.34
CA LEU A 309 -12.60 -11.38 6.00
C LEU A 309 -12.85 -11.13 4.50
N ALA A 310 -13.45 -12.06 3.79
CA ALA A 310 -13.71 -11.94 2.36
C ALA A 310 -14.43 -10.62 2.00
N ARG A 311 -13.96 -9.94 0.95
CA ARG A 311 -14.48 -8.67 0.42
C ARG A 311 -14.43 -7.49 1.39
N ARG A 312 -13.60 -7.54 2.44
CA ARG A 312 -13.45 -6.45 3.42
C ARG A 312 -12.32 -5.47 3.10
N GLN A 313 -11.74 -5.53 1.88
CA GLN A 313 -10.70 -4.61 1.38
C GLN A 313 -9.57 -4.42 2.40
N LEU A 314 -8.88 -5.53 2.69
CA LEU A 314 -7.86 -5.56 3.72
C LEU A 314 -6.65 -4.68 3.39
N SER A 315 -6.06 -4.06 4.40
CA SER A 315 -4.76 -3.43 4.31
C SER A 315 -3.64 -4.45 4.05
N ALA A 316 -2.45 -3.97 3.71
CA ALA A 316 -1.26 -4.82 3.82
C ALA A 316 -1.13 -5.37 5.24
N PRO A 317 -0.68 -6.62 5.40
CA PRO A 317 -0.47 -7.19 6.71
C PRO A 317 0.74 -6.54 7.41
N ALA A 318 0.73 -6.56 8.74
CA ALA A 318 1.87 -6.28 9.59
C ALA A 318 2.03 -7.40 10.61
N VAL A 319 3.20 -7.49 11.23
CA VAL A 319 3.47 -8.49 12.29
C VAL A 319 3.71 -7.77 13.61
N LEU A 320 2.88 -8.08 14.60
CA LEU A 320 3.01 -7.56 15.96
C LEU A 320 3.15 -8.73 16.94
N SER A 321 4.36 -8.95 17.45
CA SER A 321 4.68 -10.11 18.31
C SER A 321 4.34 -11.42 17.58
N SER A 322 3.48 -12.29 18.14
CA SER A 322 3.03 -13.55 17.54
C SER A 322 1.79 -13.42 16.64
N ASN A 323 1.41 -12.21 16.24
CA ASN A 323 0.16 -11.95 15.54
C ASN A 323 0.39 -11.28 14.18
N VAL A 324 -0.41 -11.67 13.21
CA VAL A 324 -0.61 -10.94 11.95
C VAL A 324 -1.72 -9.94 12.15
N VAL A 325 -1.50 -8.71 11.70
CA VAL A 325 -2.45 -7.61 11.87
C VAL A 325 -2.86 -7.09 10.51
N VAL A 326 -4.17 -6.94 10.28
CA VAL A 326 -4.74 -6.33 9.06
C VAL A 326 -5.85 -5.36 9.42
N GLY A 327 -5.91 -4.23 8.71
CA GLY A 327 -7.03 -3.29 8.75
C GLY A 327 -8.10 -3.64 7.74
N ASP A 328 -9.32 -3.16 7.91
CA ASP A 328 -10.43 -3.38 6.98
C ASP A 328 -11.21 -2.10 6.62
N LEU A 329 -12.09 -2.22 5.64
CA LEU A 329 -12.90 -1.12 5.10
C LEU A 329 -13.87 -0.49 6.10
N GLU A 330 -14.25 -1.21 7.16
CA GLU A 330 -15.10 -0.65 8.22
C GLU A 330 -14.28 -0.08 9.37
N GLY A 331 -12.94 -0.14 9.32
CA GLY A 331 -12.03 0.45 10.29
C GLY A 331 -11.76 -0.42 11.52
N TYR A 332 -11.98 -1.72 11.37
CA TYR A 332 -11.45 -2.68 12.32
C TYR A 332 -10.00 -3.03 12.01
N VAL A 333 -9.26 -3.31 13.07
CA VAL A 333 -7.97 -3.98 13.01
C VAL A 333 -8.15 -5.37 13.59
N HIS A 334 -7.82 -6.39 12.80
CA HIS A 334 -7.94 -7.80 13.16
C HIS A 334 -6.56 -8.35 13.47
N LEU A 335 -6.45 -9.09 14.57
CA LEU A 335 -5.26 -9.83 14.97
C LEU A 335 -5.49 -11.31 14.74
N LEU A 336 -4.64 -11.94 13.94
CA LEU A 336 -4.66 -13.36 13.65
C LEU A 336 -3.39 -14.01 14.21
N SER A 337 -3.51 -15.21 14.76
CA SER A 337 -2.37 -16.00 15.19
C SER A 337 -1.45 -16.34 14.01
N GLN A 338 -0.15 -16.11 14.10
CA GLN A 338 0.80 -16.49 13.06
C GLN A 338 0.85 -18.00 12.80
N VAL A 339 0.47 -18.80 13.81
CA VAL A 339 0.61 -20.27 13.77
C VAL A 339 -0.48 -20.92 12.91
N ASP A 340 -1.73 -20.49 13.06
CA ASP A 340 -2.91 -21.15 12.48
C ASP A 340 -3.94 -20.20 11.86
N GLY A 341 -3.69 -18.90 11.89
CA GLY A 341 -4.55 -17.90 11.25
C GLY A 341 -5.89 -17.65 11.93
N ARG A 342 -6.17 -18.22 13.13
CA ARG A 342 -7.41 -17.92 13.87
C ARG A 342 -7.39 -16.49 14.40
N PHE A 343 -8.56 -15.90 14.56
CA PHE A 343 -8.66 -14.60 15.22
C PHE A 343 -8.31 -14.71 16.71
N VAL A 344 -7.49 -13.77 17.18
CA VAL A 344 -7.06 -13.68 18.59
C VAL A 344 -7.39 -12.32 19.20
N GLY A 345 -7.67 -11.30 18.38
CA GLY A 345 -8.07 -9.96 18.82
C GLY A 345 -8.71 -9.16 17.71
N ARG A 346 -9.50 -8.15 18.09
CA ARG A 346 -10.13 -7.19 17.16
C ARG A 346 -10.37 -5.88 17.86
N GLU A 347 -10.06 -4.76 17.19
CA GLU A 347 -10.29 -3.42 17.71
C GLU A 347 -10.91 -2.53 16.64
N LYS A 348 -11.93 -1.77 17.01
CA LYS A 348 -12.53 -0.72 16.16
C LYS A 348 -11.73 0.57 16.32
N VAL A 349 -10.99 0.96 15.29
CA VAL A 349 -10.09 2.11 15.35
C VAL A 349 -10.70 3.36 14.73
N ASP A 350 -11.36 3.20 13.57
CA ASP A 350 -11.85 4.31 12.76
C ASP A 350 -13.30 4.06 12.29
N GLY A 351 -14.02 5.11 11.89
CA GLY A 351 -15.34 5.00 11.26
C GLY A 351 -15.29 4.81 9.75
N ASP A 352 -14.24 5.31 9.10
CA ASP A 352 -14.11 5.43 7.65
C ASP A 352 -13.17 4.39 7.02
N GLY A 353 -12.72 3.42 7.82
CA GLY A 353 -11.85 2.34 7.36
C GLY A 353 -10.38 2.49 7.78
N VAL A 354 -9.63 1.40 7.61
CA VAL A 354 -8.16 1.34 7.77
C VAL A 354 -7.60 0.67 6.54
N ARG A 355 -7.10 1.44 5.57
CA ARG A 355 -6.58 0.91 4.30
C ARG A 355 -5.05 0.83 4.27
N VAL A 356 -4.38 1.64 5.06
CA VAL A 356 -2.91 1.60 5.13
C VAL A 356 -2.43 0.54 6.11
N ARG A 357 -1.22 0.03 5.85
CA ARG A 357 -0.57 -0.95 6.70
C ARG A 357 -0.45 -0.43 8.15
N PRO A 358 -0.84 -1.19 9.17
CA PRO A 358 -0.46 -0.88 10.54
C PRO A 358 1.06 -0.84 10.68
N LEU A 359 1.60 0.27 11.18
CA LEU A 359 3.03 0.44 11.37
C LEU A 359 3.44 -0.17 12.72
N VAL A 360 4.34 -1.14 12.69
CA VAL A 360 4.83 -1.80 13.92
C VAL A 360 6.29 -1.44 14.16
N VAL A 361 6.60 -1.01 15.39
CA VAL A 361 7.96 -0.70 15.83
C VAL A 361 8.16 -1.29 17.23
N GLY A 362 8.87 -2.41 17.30
CA GLY A 362 9.02 -3.17 18.54
C GLY A 362 7.67 -3.70 19.05
N SER A 363 7.29 -3.34 20.27
CA SER A 363 5.99 -3.69 20.87
C SER A 363 4.87 -2.69 20.60
N TRP A 364 5.15 -1.62 19.84
CA TRP A 364 4.19 -0.58 19.50
C TRP A 364 3.60 -0.82 18.12
N MET A 365 2.30 -0.57 18.01
CA MET A 365 1.58 -0.54 16.75
C MET A 365 0.89 0.81 16.58
N TYR A 366 1.06 1.41 15.40
CA TYR A 366 0.41 2.67 15.02
C TYR A 366 -0.56 2.37 13.89
N VAL A 367 -1.83 2.74 14.09
CA VAL A 367 -2.89 2.56 13.10
C VAL A 367 -3.35 3.92 12.63
N PHE A 368 -3.27 4.15 11.33
CA PHE A 368 -3.74 5.40 10.72
C PHE A 368 -5.03 5.13 9.94
N GLY A 369 -6.14 5.57 10.50
CA GLY A 369 -7.46 5.45 9.92
C GLY A 369 -7.68 6.41 8.74
N ASN A 370 -8.64 6.09 7.89
CA ASN A 370 -8.95 6.88 6.70
C ASN A 370 -9.43 8.29 7.04
N SER A 371 -10.08 8.49 8.20
CA SER A 371 -10.52 9.80 8.71
C SER A 371 -9.38 10.72 9.20
N GLY A 372 -8.12 10.26 9.16
CA GLY A 372 -6.99 11.00 9.72
C GLY A 372 -6.71 10.70 11.20
N LYS A 373 -7.38 9.72 11.77
CA LYS A 373 -7.16 9.30 13.16
C LYS A 373 -5.94 8.39 13.25
N LEU A 374 -4.86 8.87 13.86
CA LEU A 374 -3.67 8.09 14.20
C LEU A 374 -3.75 7.64 15.65
N VAL A 375 -3.64 6.33 15.88
CA VAL A 375 -3.75 5.73 17.22
C VAL A 375 -2.56 4.83 17.47
N ALA A 376 -1.95 4.95 18.63
CA ALA A 376 -0.89 4.07 19.10
C ALA A 376 -1.43 3.04 20.08
N TYR A 377 -1.01 1.80 19.88
CA TYR A 377 -1.36 0.66 20.71
C TYR A 377 -0.13 -0.12 21.18
N THR A 378 -0.27 -0.79 22.32
CA THR A 378 0.58 -1.89 22.74
C THR A 378 -0.27 -3.14 22.98
N ILE A 379 0.36 -4.32 23.01
CA ILE A 379 -0.33 -5.55 23.41
C ILE A 379 -0.30 -5.66 24.96
N ARG A 380 -1.45 -6.06 25.49
CA ARG A 380 -1.59 -6.46 26.90
C ARG A 380 -1.77 -7.97 27.02
#